data_054ef30a4159215742cac20693db9b67
#
_entry.id   054ef30a4159215742cac20693db9b67
#
_cell.length_a   1.000
_cell.length_b   1.000
_cell.length_c   1.000
_cell.angle_alpha   90.00
_cell.angle_beta   90.00
_cell.angle_gamma   90.00
#
_symmetry.space_group_name_H-M   'P 1'
#
loop_
_entity.id
_entity.type
_entity.pdbx_description
1 polymer ?
#
loop_
_entity_poly.entity_id
_entity_poly.type
_entity_poly.pdbx_seq_one_letter_code
_entity_poly.pdbx_strand_id
1 'polypeptide(L)'
;MLGILVVLLVLGGGVLGAAYFFVLRPMLARRTMIVEPSPSPVQTSTPTIEATPNDVAQKEASVPAEPPAYSAPADAVEFVNSKQKLDGKLAEHYVDFSFYYPNRWLKDSSAGVPGAANFAKVERRLPPDFTQENFAVGWYSSAGSAEADRSVFPTLAAKLSAQFEKSFPGYTKVSESETKVGVYDGYEFRFEGMSRNTSKGDLKLWGRLIFLPPVNGGKNGITLLMLATSLAPELKSVDDVGARGELPMMLQSFRFGKQ
;
A
#
# COMPACT_ATOMS: atom_id res chain seq x y z
N MET A 1 -15.59 26.90 3.54
CA MET A 1 -14.27 26.45 4.01
C MET A 1 -14.28 25.06 4.68
N LEU A 2 -15.37 24.67 5.34
CA LEU A 2 -15.47 23.33 5.98
C LEU A 2 -15.51 22.16 5.01
N GLY A 3 -16.03 22.34 3.80
CA GLY A 3 -16.27 21.22 2.86
C GLY A 3 -15.02 20.62 2.22
N ILE A 4 -13.96 21.39 1.97
CA ILE A 4 -12.72 20.91 1.34
C ILE A 4 -11.87 20.11 2.32
N LEU A 5 -11.84 20.56 3.58
CA LEU A 5 -11.15 19.82 4.65
C LEU A 5 -11.78 18.44 4.89
N VAL A 6 -13.12 18.35 4.78
CA VAL A 6 -13.88 17.10 4.94
C VAL A 6 -13.58 16.12 3.78
N VAL A 7 -13.46 16.58 2.54
CA VAL A 7 -13.14 15.72 1.38
C VAL A 7 -11.73 15.14 1.48
N LEU A 8 -10.73 15.94 1.90
CA LEU A 8 -9.36 15.45 2.07
C LEU A 8 -9.19 14.55 3.30
N LEU A 9 -9.93 14.79 4.38
CA LEU A 9 -9.98 13.91 5.56
C LEU A 9 -10.65 12.56 5.25
N VAL A 10 -11.73 12.58 4.45
CA VAL A 10 -12.39 11.35 3.99
C VAL A 10 -11.47 10.55 3.07
N LEU A 11 -10.64 11.20 2.25
CA LEU A 11 -9.70 10.54 1.34
C LEU A 11 -8.51 9.89 2.06
N GLY A 12 -8.04 10.48 3.17
CA GLY A 12 -6.93 9.90 3.95
C GLY A 12 -7.34 8.79 4.91
N GLY A 13 -8.50 8.92 5.55
CA GLY A 13 -8.94 8.02 6.61
C GLY A 13 -10.06 7.05 6.20
N GLY A 14 -10.99 7.51 5.36
CA GLY A 14 -12.21 6.75 5.05
C GLY A 14 -12.01 5.65 4.01
N VAL A 15 -11.17 5.85 2.99
CA VAL A 15 -11.08 4.93 1.85
C VAL A 15 -10.37 3.64 2.21
N LEU A 16 -9.22 3.71 2.88
CA LEU A 16 -8.49 2.51 3.31
C LEU A 16 -9.13 1.87 4.55
N GLY A 17 -9.72 2.65 5.44
CA GLY A 17 -10.52 2.14 6.55
C GLY A 17 -11.82 1.45 6.08
N ALA A 18 -12.51 2.01 5.09
CA ALA A 18 -13.68 1.39 4.49
C ALA A 18 -13.31 0.11 3.70
N ALA A 19 -12.16 0.08 3.01
CA ALA A 19 -11.63 -1.13 2.37
C ALA A 19 -11.43 -2.26 3.38
N TYR A 20 -10.91 -1.96 4.57
CA TYR A 20 -10.78 -2.95 5.64
C TYR A 20 -12.13 -3.45 6.16
N PHE A 21 -13.06 -2.54 6.48
CA PHE A 21 -14.34 -2.92 7.09
C PHE A 21 -15.25 -3.67 6.14
N PHE A 22 -15.34 -3.26 4.88
CA PHE A 22 -16.30 -3.82 3.93
C PHE A 22 -15.73 -4.95 3.07
N VAL A 23 -14.41 -5.03 2.92
CA VAL A 23 -13.75 -5.95 1.99
C VAL A 23 -13.09 -7.12 2.69
N LEU A 24 -12.30 -6.86 3.73
CA LEU A 24 -11.48 -7.89 4.37
C LEU A 24 -12.22 -8.62 5.51
N ARG A 25 -13.08 -7.91 6.25
CA ARG A 25 -13.85 -8.51 7.35
C ARG A 25 -14.79 -9.64 6.92
N PRO A 26 -15.57 -9.52 5.83
CA PRO A 26 -16.43 -10.64 5.38
C PRO A 26 -15.65 -11.84 4.82
N MET A 27 -14.44 -11.64 4.26
CA MET A 27 -13.61 -12.76 3.81
C MET A 27 -13.01 -13.55 4.98
N LEU A 28 -12.63 -12.88 6.07
CA LEU A 28 -12.13 -13.52 7.27
C LEU A 28 -13.25 -14.24 8.03
N ALA A 29 -14.46 -13.68 8.06
CA ALA A 29 -15.62 -14.31 8.71
C ALA A 29 -16.10 -15.61 8.02
N ARG A 30 -15.83 -15.77 6.71
CA ARG A 30 -16.16 -17.02 5.99
C ARG A 30 -15.18 -18.17 6.27
N ARG A 31 -13.99 -17.90 6.81
CA ARG A 31 -13.02 -18.94 7.20
C ARG A 31 -13.28 -19.59 8.55
N THR A 32 -14.17 -19.06 9.38
CA THR A 32 -14.48 -19.59 10.72
C THR A 32 -15.62 -20.58 10.77
N MET A 33 -16.13 -21.07 9.63
CA MET A 33 -17.05 -22.22 9.61
C MET A 33 -16.37 -23.44 8.96
N ILE A 34 -15.31 -23.93 9.54
CA ILE A 34 -14.87 -25.31 9.36
C ILE A 34 -15.29 -26.04 10.64
N VAL A 35 -16.30 -26.88 10.50
CA VAL A 35 -16.77 -27.83 11.48
C VAL A 35 -15.61 -28.74 11.87
N GLU A 36 -15.29 -28.74 13.13
CA GLU A 36 -14.32 -29.62 13.75
C GLU A 36 -14.82 -31.08 13.66
N PRO A 37 -14.10 -31.98 12.98
CA PRO A 37 -14.44 -33.41 13.09
C PRO A 37 -13.84 -33.97 14.38
N SER A 38 -14.71 -34.61 15.17
CA SER A 38 -14.42 -35.37 16.39
C SER A 38 -13.30 -36.39 16.16
N PRO A 39 -12.35 -36.57 17.09
CA PRO A 39 -11.29 -37.56 16.94
C PRO A 39 -11.77 -38.98 17.23
N SER A 40 -11.61 -39.86 16.25
CA SER A 40 -11.64 -41.32 16.48
C SER A 40 -10.21 -41.83 16.70
N PRO A 41 -10.03 -42.85 17.55
CA PRO A 41 -8.72 -43.31 17.99
C PRO A 41 -7.98 -44.09 16.90
N VAL A 42 -6.73 -43.74 16.66
CA VAL A 42 -5.84 -44.43 15.73
C VAL A 42 -4.98 -45.44 16.47
N GLN A 43 -5.04 -46.66 15.98
CA GLN A 43 -4.16 -47.77 16.39
C GLN A 43 -2.73 -47.56 15.86
N THR A 44 -1.79 -47.79 16.72
CA THR A 44 -0.35 -47.84 16.50
C THR A 44 0.04 -49.03 15.65
N SER A 45 0.78 -48.83 14.58
CA SER A 45 1.66 -49.84 13.98
C SER A 45 2.89 -49.17 13.38
N THR A 46 4.04 -49.50 13.98
CA THR A 46 5.37 -49.14 13.52
C THR A 46 5.80 -50.10 12.40
N PRO A 47 6.37 -49.63 11.32
CA PRO A 47 7.43 -50.36 10.65
C PRO A 47 8.74 -49.58 10.60
N THR A 48 9.76 -50.21 11.12
CA THR A 48 11.17 -49.89 10.87
C THR A 48 11.47 -50.06 9.40
N ILE A 49 12.05 -49.02 8.76
CA ILE A 49 12.70 -49.12 7.46
C ILE A 49 14.09 -48.45 7.56
N GLU A 50 15.05 -49.24 7.15
CA GLU A 50 16.49 -48.93 7.04
C GLU A 50 16.80 -47.65 6.25
N ALA A 51 17.77 -46.90 6.74
CA ALA A 51 18.35 -45.75 6.10
C ALA A 51 19.25 -46.13 4.91
N THR A 52 18.94 -45.58 3.74
CA THR A 52 19.88 -45.49 2.64
C THR A 52 20.29 -44.02 2.51
N PRO A 53 21.55 -43.66 2.46
CA PRO A 53 21.97 -42.26 2.29
C PRO A 53 21.83 -41.87 0.81
N ASN A 54 20.81 -41.07 0.51
CA ASN A 54 20.78 -40.36 -0.77
C ASN A 54 21.32 -38.94 -0.55
N ASP A 55 22.44 -38.72 -1.20
CA ASP A 55 23.09 -37.43 -1.41
C ASP A 55 22.12 -36.50 -2.18
N VAL A 56 21.31 -35.76 -1.47
CA VAL A 56 20.49 -34.68 -2.05
C VAL A 56 21.28 -33.40 -1.88
N ALA A 57 21.93 -32.98 -2.94
CA ALA A 57 22.50 -31.65 -3.04
C ALA A 57 21.46 -30.62 -2.58
N GLN A 58 21.66 -30.06 -1.41
CA GLN A 58 20.93 -28.89 -0.90
C GLN A 58 21.15 -27.76 -1.91
N LYS A 59 20.11 -27.51 -2.72
CA LYS A 59 20.01 -26.29 -3.49
C LYS A 59 19.91 -25.17 -2.48
N GLU A 60 21.03 -24.50 -2.21
CA GLU A 60 21.06 -23.29 -1.40
C GLU A 60 19.99 -22.35 -1.94
N ALA A 61 18.97 -22.09 -1.11
CA ALA A 61 18.00 -21.06 -1.38
C ALA A 61 18.79 -19.73 -1.40
N SER A 62 18.97 -19.18 -2.59
CA SER A 62 19.61 -17.89 -2.76
C SER A 62 18.84 -16.86 -1.92
N VAL A 63 19.46 -16.35 -0.88
CA VAL A 63 18.98 -15.20 -0.12
C VAL A 63 18.75 -14.08 -1.14
N PRO A 64 17.54 -13.49 -1.22
CA PRO A 64 17.31 -12.39 -2.13
C PRO A 64 18.36 -11.31 -1.88
N ALA A 65 19.04 -10.87 -2.93
CA ALA A 65 20.03 -9.81 -2.83
C ALA A 65 19.39 -8.57 -2.18
N GLU A 66 20.02 -8.05 -1.15
CA GLU A 66 19.58 -6.82 -0.49
C GLU A 66 19.53 -5.69 -1.53
N PRO A 67 18.44 -4.91 -1.60
CA PRO A 67 18.34 -3.81 -2.57
C PRO A 67 19.53 -2.87 -2.41
N PRO A 68 20.12 -2.37 -3.50
CA PRO A 68 21.22 -1.40 -3.40
C PRO A 68 20.75 -0.18 -2.61
N ALA A 69 21.63 0.34 -1.75
CA ALA A 69 21.35 1.52 -0.94
C ALA A 69 20.94 2.70 -1.86
N TYR A 70 19.83 3.35 -1.54
CA TYR A 70 19.38 4.52 -2.27
C TYR A 70 20.23 5.74 -1.88
N SER A 71 20.84 6.40 -2.86
CA SER A 71 21.55 7.66 -2.63
C SER A 71 20.56 8.81 -2.60
N ALA A 72 20.14 9.23 -1.40
CA ALA A 72 19.18 10.31 -1.24
C ALA A 72 19.78 11.67 -1.61
N PRO A 73 19.00 12.56 -2.27
CA PRO A 73 19.39 13.97 -2.44
C PRO A 73 19.61 14.66 -1.09
N ALA A 74 20.44 15.70 -1.08
CA ALA A 74 20.81 16.41 0.15
C ALA A 74 19.62 17.10 0.85
N ASP A 75 18.54 17.39 0.12
CA ASP A 75 17.31 17.99 0.61
C ASP A 75 16.19 16.95 0.93
N ALA A 76 16.52 15.68 0.92
CA ALA A 76 15.58 14.62 1.24
C ALA A 76 15.52 14.34 2.73
N VAL A 77 14.32 13.98 3.21
CA VAL A 77 14.05 13.54 4.58
C VAL A 77 13.63 12.08 4.54
N GLU A 78 14.22 11.25 5.40
CA GLU A 78 13.82 9.86 5.55
C GLU A 78 12.57 9.75 6.43
N PHE A 79 11.59 9.00 5.96
CA PHE A 79 10.51 8.47 6.79
C PHE A 79 10.82 7.02 7.13
N VAL A 80 10.81 6.70 8.42
CA VAL A 80 10.92 5.33 8.92
C VAL A 80 9.66 4.99 9.71
N ASN A 81 8.95 3.94 9.30
CA ASN A 81 7.82 3.44 10.06
C ASN A 81 8.31 2.74 11.33
N SER A 82 7.72 3.07 12.47
CA SER A 82 8.13 2.53 13.76
C SER A 82 6.91 2.07 14.55
N LYS A 83 6.92 0.79 14.93
CA LYS A 83 5.84 0.18 15.72
C LYS A 83 5.57 0.93 17.03
N GLN A 84 6.61 1.49 17.65
CA GLN A 84 6.53 2.21 18.93
C GLN A 84 5.72 3.52 18.84
N LYS A 85 5.55 4.05 17.62
CA LYS A 85 4.79 5.29 17.36
C LYS A 85 3.36 5.03 16.91
N LEU A 86 2.97 3.76 16.77
CA LEU A 86 1.66 3.35 16.27
C LEU A 86 0.80 2.82 17.41
N ASP A 87 -0.51 2.96 17.25
CA ASP A 87 -1.51 2.44 18.18
C ASP A 87 -2.67 1.77 17.43
N GLY A 88 -3.47 0.98 18.17
CA GLY A 88 -4.66 0.32 17.64
C GLY A 88 -4.37 -0.52 16.40
N LYS A 89 -5.21 -0.36 15.38
CA LYS A 89 -5.13 -1.16 14.15
C LYS A 89 -3.82 -1.01 13.39
N LEU A 90 -3.21 0.17 13.39
CA LEU A 90 -1.93 0.36 12.72
C LEU A 90 -0.81 -0.41 13.41
N ALA A 91 -0.84 -0.51 14.75
CA ALA A 91 0.11 -1.34 15.50
C ALA A 91 -0.09 -2.84 15.26
N GLU A 92 -1.36 -3.30 15.14
CA GLU A 92 -1.72 -4.69 14.82
C GLU A 92 -1.27 -5.10 13.41
N HIS A 93 -1.36 -4.16 12.46
CA HIS A 93 -1.02 -4.38 11.05
C HIS A 93 0.34 -3.79 10.66
N TYR A 94 1.20 -3.59 11.64
CA TYR A 94 2.52 -3.00 11.41
C TYR A 94 3.30 -3.71 10.31
N VAL A 95 3.91 -2.90 9.45
CA VAL A 95 4.91 -3.33 8.46
C VAL A 95 6.12 -2.42 8.58
N ASP A 96 7.31 -2.98 8.65
CA ASP A 96 8.57 -2.22 8.65
C ASP A 96 8.89 -1.74 7.25
N PHE A 97 9.02 -0.42 7.08
CA PHE A 97 9.38 0.20 5.81
C PHE A 97 9.98 1.59 6.03
N SER A 98 10.70 2.04 5.01
CA SER A 98 11.22 3.41 4.92
C SER A 98 11.13 3.94 3.49
N PHE A 99 11.17 5.27 3.34
CA PHE A 99 11.29 5.98 2.07
C PHE A 99 11.81 7.40 2.31
N TYR A 100 12.36 8.02 1.25
CA TYR A 100 12.75 9.43 1.27
C TYR A 100 11.72 10.31 0.57
N TYR A 101 11.53 11.54 1.08
CA TYR A 101 10.68 12.58 0.47
C TYR A 101 11.36 13.96 0.57
N PRO A 102 11.07 14.91 -0.31
CA PRO A 102 11.67 16.24 -0.26
C PRO A 102 11.33 16.97 1.04
N ASN A 103 12.27 17.68 1.64
CA ASN A 103 12.09 18.40 2.92
C ASN A 103 11.00 19.49 2.87
N ARG A 104 10.65 19.99 1.66
CA ARG A 104 9.57 20.94 1.46
C ARG A 104 8.17 20.35 1.43
N TRP A 105 8.05 19.02 1.42
CA TRP A 105 6.77 18.34 1.56
C TRP A 105 6.35 18.30 3.02
N LEU A 106 5.06 18.40 3.24
CA LEU A 106 4.48 18.38 4.58
C LEU A 106 4.05 16.96 4.96
N LYS A 107 4.45 16.52 6.15
CA LYS A 107 3.91 15.30 6.74
C LYS A 107 2.49 15.59 7.24
N ASP A 108 1.53 14.77 6.82
CA ASP A 108 0.16 14.83 7.31
C ASP A 108 0.11 14.27 8.75
N SER A 109 -0.29 15.11 9.70
CA SER A 109 -0.40 14.75 11.11
C SER A 109 -1.54 13.77 11.41
N SER A 110 -2.47 13.55 10.47
CA SER A 110 -3.55 12.58 10.59
C SER A 110 -3.14 11.15 10.23
N ALA A 111 -1.94 10.96 9.64
CA ALA A 111 -1.38 9.63 9.37
C ALA A 111 -0.56 9.12 10.55
N GLY A 112 -0.56 7.80 10.75
CA GLY A 112 0.19 7.15 11.83
C GLY A 112 -0.38 7.37 13.23
N VAL A 113 -1.59 7.89 13.37
CA VAL A 113 -2.29 8.12 14.64
C VAL A 113 -3.44 7.14 14.83
N PRO A 114 -3.99 6.96 16.05
CA PRO A 114 -5.13 6.10 16.30
C PRO A 114 -6.31 6.42 15.39
N GLY A 115 -6.87 5.38 14.75
CA GLY A 115 -7.97 5.53 13.79
C GLY A 115 -7.58 5.90 12.36
N ALA A 116 -6.30 6.24 12.10
CA ALA A 116 -5.82 6.46 10.74
C ALA A 116 -5.81 5.16 9.92
N ALA A 117 -5.98 5.31 8.60
CA ALA A 117 -5.87 4.20 7.65
C ALA A 117 -4.45 4.04 7.10
N ASN A 118 -3.63 5.08 7.20
CA ASN A 118 -2.29 5.13 6.64
C ASN A 118 -1.24 5.22 7.74
N PHE A 119 -0.15 4.50 7.57
CA PHE A 119 1.06 4.64 8.40
C PHE A 119 1.73 5.99 8.18
N ALA A 120 1.77 6.43 6.93
CA ALA A 120 2.39 7.66 6.50
C ALA A 120 1.56 8.35 5.42
N LYS A 121 1.61 9.67 5.40
CA LYS A 121 1.15 10.50 4.30
C LYS A 121 2.00 11.77 4.25
N VAL A 122 2.52 12.11 3.08
CA VAL A 122 3.26 13.33 2.81
C VAL A 122 2.66 14.05 1.62
N GLU A 123 2.69 15.37 1.61
CA GLU A 123 2.01 16.20 0.62
C GLU A 123 2.86 17.37 0.16
N ARG A 124 2.84 17.64 -1.15
CA ARG A 124 3.27 18.90 -1.73
C ARG A 124 2.08 19.84 -1.84
N ARG A 125 2.17 21.00 -1.20
CA ARG A 125 1.08 21.96 -1.17
C ARG A 125 1.43 23.30 -1.79
N LEU A 126 0.42 23.95 -2.37
CA LEU A 126 0.45 25.36 -2.75
C LEU A 126 -0.32 26.19 -1.72
N PRO A 127 0.17 27.37 -1.35
CA PRO A 127 -0.59 28.29 -0.52
C PRO A 127 -1.97 28.66 -1.15
N PRO A 128 -3.01 28.89 -0.35
CA PRO A 128 -3.02 28.77 1.10
C PRO A 128 -3.13 27.33 1.60
N ASP A 129 -3.69 26.36 0.84
CA ASP A 129 -3.90 24.98 1.29
C ASP A 129 -4.37 24.04 0.16
N PHE A 130 -3.65 24.06 -0.98
CA PHE A 130 -3.98 23.21 -2.13
C PHE A 130 -2.96 22.09 -2.30
N THR A 131 -3.40 20.86 -2.22
CA THR A 131 -2.54 19.71 -2.52
C THR A 131 -2.26 19.62 -4.01
N GLN A 132 -0.99 19.64 -4.39
CA GLN A 132 -0.51 19.37 -5.75
C GLN A 132 -0.32 17.87 -5.94
N GLU A 133 0.38 17.24 -5.01
CA GLU A 133 0.70 15.82 -5.00
C GLU A 133 0.66 15.29 -3.56
N ASN A 134 0.30 14.03 -3.39
CA ASN A 134 0.51 13.32 -2.14
C ASN A 134 1.01 11.89 -2.38
N PHE A 135 1.66 11.36 -1.35
CA PHE A 135 2.09 9.98 -1.25
C PHE A 135 1.67 9.44 0.09
N ALA A 136 0.89 8.35 0.09
CA ALA A 136 0.41 7.71 1.30
C ALA A 136 0.76 6.22 1.31
N VAL A 137 1.11 5.71 2.49
CA VAL A 137 1.44 4.30 2.70
C VAL A 137 0.42 3.69 3.66
N GLY A 138 -0.34 2.74 3.16
CA GLY A 138 -1.31 1.96 3.92
C GLY A 138 -0.94 0.48 3.94
N TRP A 139 -1.89 -0.37 4.31
CA TRP A 139 -1.70 -1.81 4.40
C TRP A 139 -2.92 -2.58 3.89
N TYR A 140 -2.70 -3.85 3.59
CA TYR A 140 -3.76 -4.84 3.39
C TYR A 140 -3.36 -6.15 4.05
N SER A 141 -4.34 -6.98 4.43
CA SER A 141 -4.06 -8.32 4.97
C SER A 141 -3.67 -9.26 3.84
N SER A 142 -2.48 -9.84 3.94
CA SER A 142 -1.96 -10.79 2.95
C SER A 142 -2.78 -12.09 2.95
N ALA A 143 -2.84 -12.73 1.79
CA ALA A 143 -3.41 -14.07 1.62
C ALA A 143 -2.44 -15.20 2.09
N GLY A 144 -1.25 -14.84 2.59
CA GLY A 144 -0.27 -15.73 3.21
C GLY A 144 0.99 -15.99 2.41
N SER A 145 1.02 -15.66 1.14
CA SER A 145 2.23 -15.69 0.30
C SER A 145 2.15 -14.64 -0.81
N ALA A 146 3.30 -14.26 -1.38
CA ALA A 146 3.33 -13.31 -2.50
C ALA A 146 2.56 -13.82 -3.73
N GLU A 147 2.57 -15.12 -3.99
CA GLU A 147 1.82 -15.73 -5.08
C GLU A 147 0.29 -15.69 -4.82
N ALA A 148 -0.12 -16.05 -3.60
CA ALA A 148 -1.52 -15.96 -3.20
C ALA A 148 -2.02 -14.51 -3.23
N ASP A 149 -1.19 -13.54 -2.83
CA ASP A 149 -1.51 -12.12 -2.93
C ASP A 149 -1.69 -11.66 -4.38
N ARG A 150 -0.79 -12.05 -5.29
CA ARG A 150 -0.93 -11.73 -6.71
C ARG A 150 -2.26 -12.22 -7.28
N SER A 151 -2.72 -13.41 -6.88
CA SER A 151 -3.99 -13.96 -7.35
C SER A 151 -5.22 -13.17 -6.90
N VAL A 152 -5.14 -12.44 -5.77
CA VAL A 152 -6.25 -11.64 -5.22
C VAL A 152 -6.17 -10.15 -5.54
N PHE A 153 -5.03 -9.65 -6.03
CA PHE A 153 -4.87 -8.22 -6.36
C PHE A 153 -5.93 -7.68 -7.32
N PRO A 154 -6.31 -8.35 -8.42
CA PRO A 154 -7.38 -7.83 -9.28
C PRO A 154 -8.70 -7.62 -8.53
N THR A 155 -9.03 -8.52 -7.59
CA THR A 155 -10.21 -8.40 -6.76
C THR A 155 -10.10 -7.23 -5.78
N LEU A 156 -8.93 -7.02 -5.17
CA LEU A 156 -8.68 -5.88 -4.27
C LEU A 156 -8.72 -4.56 -5.05
N ALA A 157 -8.11 -4.50 -6.23
CA ALA A 157 -8.13 -3.35 -7.12
C ALA A 157 -9.55 -3.00 -7.54
N ALA A 158 -10.37 -3.97 -7.96
CA ALA A 158 -11.76 -3.74 -8.33
C ALA A 158 -12.59 -3.17 -7.16
N LYS A 159 -12.39 -3.67 -5.95
CA LYS A 159 -13.09 -3.19 -4.75
C LYS A 159 -12.69 -1.77 -4.36
N LEU A 160 -11.39 -1.45 -4.39
CA LEU A 160 -10.91 -0.08 -4.13
C LEU A 160 -11.34 0.87 -5.23
N SER A 161 -11.31 0.46 -6.50
CA SER A 161 -11.82 1.23 -7.62
C SER A 161 -13.28 1.62 -7.43
N ALA A 162 -14.15 0.67 -7.02
CA ALA A 162 -15.55 0.95 -6.73
C ALA A 162 -15.77 1.91 -5.54
N GLN A 163 -14.82 1.98 -4.59
CA GLN A 163 -14.85 2.97 -3.51
C GLN A 163 -14.40 4.35 -4.00
N PHE A 164 -13.36 4.40 -4.82
CA PHE A 164 -12.90 5.65 -5.44
C PHE A 164 -13.97 6.26 -6.35
N GLU A 165 -14.71 5.44 -7.10
CA GLU A 165 -15.84 5.89 -7.91
C GLU A 165 -16.90 6.64 -7.09
N LYS A 166 -17.16 6.20 -5.86
CA LYS A 166 -18.08 6.89 -4.93
C LYS A 166 -17.50 8.16 -4.34
N SER A 167 -16.17 8.28 -4.27
CA SER A 167 -15.46 9.37 -3.60
C SER A 167 -15.00 10.47 -4.53
N PHE A 168 -14.72 10.14 -5.80
CA PHE A 168 -14.19 11.08 -6.78
C PHE A 168 -15.20 11.37 -7.89
N PRO A 169 -15.72 12.59 -8.01
CA PRO A 169 -16.54 12.97 -9.15
C PRO A 169 -15.82 12.70 -10.47
N GLY A 170 -16.52 12.11 -11.45
CA GLY A 170 -15.94 11.79 -12.76
C GLY A 170 -14.83 10.73 -12.73
N TYR A 171 -14.85 9.86 -11.72
CA TYR A 171 -13.90 8.75 -11.63
C TYR A 171 -13.92 7.86 -12.87
N THR A 172 -12.73 7.49 -13.33
CA THR A 172 -12.53 6.48 -14.37
C THR A 172 -11.25 5.69 -14.06
N LYS A 173 -11.35 4.37 -13.95
CA LYS A 173 -10.17 3.50 -13.91
C LYS A 173 -9.57 3.43 -15.32
N VAL A 174 -8.32 3.87 -15.48
CA VAL A 174 -7.65 3.98 -16.77
C VAL A 174 -6.90 2.71 -17.14
N SER A 175 -6.16 2.15 -16.19
CA SER A 175 -5.35 0.94 -16.42
C SER A 175 -5.20 0.13 -15.15
N GLU A 176 -4.82 -1.13 -15.34
CA GLU A 176 -4.52 -2.07 -14.28
C GLU A 176 -3.49 -3.09 -14.80
N SER A 177 -2.40 -3.32 -14.06
CA SER A 177 -1.30 -4.19 -14.50
C SER A 177 -0.38 -4.61 -13.35
N GLU A 178 0.44 -5.61 -13.61
CA GLU A 178 1.63 -5.86 -12.81
C GLU A 178 2.61 -4.68 -12.90
N THR A 179 3.36 -4.45 -11.83
CA THR A 179 4.33 -3.36 -11.74
C THR A 179 5.51 -3.74 -10.85
N LYS A 180 6.52 -2.87 -10.79
CA LYS A 180 7.65 -3.00 -9.86
C LYS A 180 7.89 -1.69 -9.12
N VAL A 181 8.26 -1.81 -7.83
CA VAL A 181 8.78 -0.72 -7.02
C VAL A 181 10.16 -1.14 -6.54
N GLY A 182 11.21 -0.59 -7.14
CA GLY A 182 12.57 -1.08 -6.94
C GLY A 182 12.70 -2.56 -7.31
N VAL A 183 13.02 -3.39 -6.31
CA VAL A 183 13.16 -4.85 -6.47
C VAL A 183 11.87 -5.63 -6.18
N TYR A 184 10.81 -4.95 -5.72
CA TYR A 184 9.57 -5.57 -5.29
C TYR A 184 8.59 -5.68 -6.45
N ASP A 185 8.15 -6.88 -6.78
CA ASP A 185 7.03 -7.10 -7.69
C ASP A 185 5.73 -6.68 -7.00
N GLY A 186 4.86 -6.02 -7.74
CA GLY A 186 3.59 -5.51 -7.25
C GLY A 186 2.51 -5.51 -8.31
N TYR A 187 1.37 -4.93 -7.96
CA TYR A 187 0.22 -4.78 -8.84
C TYR A 187 -0.34 -3.38 -8.70
N GLU A 188 -0.68 -2.73 -9.80
CA GLU A 188 -1.17 -1.36 -9.78
C GLU A 188 -2.46 -1.17 -10.53
N PHE A 189 -3.20 -0.13 -10.18
CA PHE A 189 -4.17 0.47 -11.05
C PHE A 189 -4.04 2.00 -11.04
N ARG A 190 -4.40 2.59 -12.17
CA ARG A 190 -4.40 4.03 -12.40
C ARG A 190 -5.80 4.53 -12.65
N PHE A 191 -6.09 5.74 -12.21
CA PHE A 191 -7.41 6.33 -12.34
C PHE A 191 -7.36 7.84 -12.49
N GLU A 192 -8.41 8.38 -13.06
CA GLU A 192 -8.68 9.81 -13.17
C GLU A 192 -9.94 10.17 -12.40
N GLY A 193 -10.07 11.43 -12.04
CA GLY A 193 -11.24 12.00 -11.39
C GLY A 193 -11.17 13.52 -11.37
N MET A 194 -12.04 14.12 -10.58
CA MET A 194 -12.14 15.56 -10.43
C MET A 194 -12.25 15.96 -8.96
N SER A 195 -11.60 17.06 -8.59
CA SER A 195 -11.93 17.81 -7.39
C SER A 195 -12.73 19.04 -7.81
N ARG A 196 -14.02 19.07 -7.49
CA ARG A 196 -14.95 20.11 -7.94
C ARG A 196 -15.14 21.20 -6.90
N ASN A 197 -15.58 22.38 -7.38
CA ASN A 197 -15.95 23.53 -6.53
C ASN A 197 -14.80 24.00 -5.62
N THR A 198 -13.56 23.88 -6.06
CA THR A 198 -12.44 24.45 -5.32
C THR A 198 -12.36 25.96 -5.58
N SER A 199 -11.68 26.71 -4.72
CA SER A 199 -11.45 28.16 -4.96
C SER A 199 -10.52 28.44 -6.14
N LYS A 200 -9.91 27.40 -6.76
CA LYS A 200 -9.15 27.46 -8.00
C LYS A 200 -9.92 26.86 -9.20
N GLY A 201 -11.24 26.67 -9.05
CA GLY A 201 -12.07 26.00 -10.04
C GLY A 201 -12.03 24.47 -9.91
N ASP A 202 -12.50 23.79 -10.96
CA ASP A 202 -12.47 22.33 -11.02
C ASP A 202 -11.06 21.87 -11.39
N LEU A 203 -10.52 20.95 -10.59
CA LEU A 203 -9.19 20.41 -10.77
C LEU A 203 -9.27 18.96 -11.27
N LYS A 204 -8.51 18.62 -12.30
CA LYS A 204 -8.27 17.21 -12.64
C LYS A 204 -7.52 16.54 -11.51
N LEU A 205 -7.88 15.29 -11.23
CA LEU A 205 -7.22 14.43 -10.27
C LEU A 205 -6.72 13.18 -11.00
N TRP A 206 -5.47 12.82 -10.76
CA TRP A 206 -4.84 11.60 -11.24
C TRP A 206 -4.37 10.77 -10.08
N GLY A 207 -4.61 9.47 -10.14
CA GLY A 207 -4.23 8.55 -9.08
C GLY A 207 -3.52 7.30 -9.60
N ARG A 208 -2.58 6.82 -8.79
CA ARG A 208 -1.91 5.53 -8.95
C ARG A 208 -1.89 4.84 -7.61
N LEU A 209 -2.42 3.62 -7.55
CA LEU A 209 -2.35 2.77 -6.36
C LEU A 209 -1.59 1.50 -6.68
N ILE A 210 -0.63 1.15 -5.83
CA ILE A 210 0.22 -0.03 -5.97
C ILE A 210 0.02 -0.91 -4.73
N PHE A 211 -0.14 -2.22 -4.94
CA PHE A 211 -0.08 -3.25 -3.92
C PHE A 211 1.30 -3.92 -3.96
N LEU A 212 1.95 -4.02 -2.83
CA LEU A 212 3.20 -4.76 -2.65
C LEU A 212 2.97 -5.91 -1.67
N PRO A 213 3.23 -7.16 -2.06
CA PRO A 213 3.11 -8.29 -1.15
C PRO A 213 4.13 -8.17 -0.01
N PRO A 214 3.86 -8.78 1.15
CA PRO A 214 4.80 -8.76 2.26
C PRO A 214 6.08 -9.49 1.87
N VAL A 215 7.19 -9.03 2.42
CA VAL A 215 8.46 -9.74 2.36
C VAL A 215 8.56 -10.72 3.53
N ASN A 216 9.35 -11.79 3.37
CA ASN A 216 9.68 -12.76 4.44
C ASN A 216 8.46 -13.36 5.17
N GLY A 217 7.36 -13.62 4.44
CA GLY A 217 6.16 -14.26 5.00
C GLY A 217 5.37 -13.39 5.97
N GLY A 218 5.48 -12.07 5.87
CA GLY A 218 4.71 -11.11 6.67
C GLY A 218 3.19 -11.29 6.50
N LYS A 219 2.43 -10.93 7.55
CA LYS A 219 0.95 -11.04 7.54
C LYS A 219 0.26 -9.92 6.79
N ASN A 220 0.95 -8.80 6.55
CA ASN A 220 0.40 -7.61 5.93
C ASN A 220 1.28 -7.17 4.77
N GLY A 221 0.65 -6.86 3.64
CA GLY A 221 1.29 -6.17 2.54
C GLY A 221 1.09 -4.66 2.62
N ILE A 222 1.70 -3.94 1.72
CA ILE A 222 1.68 -2.47 1.65
C ILE A 222 0.83 -2.01 0.47
N THR A 223 0.11 -0.91 0.68
CA THR A 223 -0.47 -0.11 -0.39
C THR A 223 0.24 1.23 -0.50
N LEU A 224 0.66 1.61 -1.70
CA LEU A 224 1.22 2.92 -2.00
C LEU A 224 0.20 3.67 -2.84
N LEU A 225 -0.39 4.74 -2.27
CA LEU A 225 -1.33 5.60 -2.98
C LEU A 225 -0.64 6.92 -3.33
N MET A 226 -0.61 7.25 -4.60
CA MET A 226 -0.18 8.53 -5.12
C MET A 226 -1.36 9.24 -5.74
N LEU A 227 -1.58 10.49 -5.35
CA LEU A 227 -2.54 11.38 -5.97
C LEU A 227 -1.83 12.65 -6.45
N ALA A 228 -2.24 13.13 -7.61
CA ALA A 228 -1.79 14.41 -8.14
C ALA A 228 -2.98 15.18 -8.71
N THR A 229 -2.89 16.51 -8.65
CA THR A 229 -3.91 17.39 -9.25
C THR A 229 -3.31 18.16 -10.42
N SER A 230 -4.17 18.77 -11.25
CA SER A 230 -3.74 19.67 -12.33
C SER A 230 -2.99 20.91 -11.88
N LEU A 231 -2.79 21.09 -10.57
CA LEU A 231 -1.92 22.12 -9.99
C LEU A 231 -0.44 21.70 -9.96
N ALA A 232 -0.11 20.43 -10.19
CA ALA A 232 1.26 19.96 -10.35
C ALA A 232 1.71 20.22 -11.80
N PRO A 233 2.59 21.22 -12.05
CA PRO A 233 2.88 21.68 -13.42
C PRO A 233 3.65 20.66 -14.26
N GLU A 234 4.33 19.74 -13.59
CA GLU A 234 5.15 18.68 -14.21
C GLU A 234 4.31 17.51 -14.73
N LEU A 235 3.04 17.36 -14.24
CA LEU A 235 2.17 16.27 -14.60
C LEU A 235 1.11 16.72 -15.60
N LYS A 236 0.88 15.93 -16.63
CA LYS A 236 -0.09 16.23 -17.70
C LYS A 236 -1.15 15.13 -17.84
N SER A 237 -0.87 13.95 -17.33
CA SER A 237 -1.74 12.78 -17.41
C SER A 237 -1.59 11.86 -16.20
N VAL A 238 -2.44 10.86 -16.12
CA VAL A 238 -2.35 9.82 -15.10
C VAL A 238 -1.06 8.99 -15.21
N ASP A 239 -0.47 8.90 -16.41
CA ASP A 239 0.78 8.15 -16.64
C ASP A 239 2.00 8.85 -16.03
N ASP A 240 1.91 10.15 -15.82
CA ASP A 240 2.98 10.91 -15.18
C ASP A 240 3.05 10.68 -13.66
N VAL A 241 1.97 10.17 -13.03
CA VAL A 241 1.92 9.93 -11.59
C VAL A 241 2.92 8.85 -11.17
N GLY A 242 3.92 9.24 -10.39
CA GLY A 242 5.03 8.38 -9.98
C GLY A 242 6.08 8.12 -11.07
N ALA A 243 5.96 8.79 -12.24
CA ALA A 243 6.95 8.76 -13.33
C ALA A 243 7.62 10.10 -13.53
N ARG A 244 6.93 11.22 -13.22
CA ARG A 244 7.44 12.59 -13.31
C ARG A 244 7.22 13.34 -11.99
N GLY A 245 7.77 14.55 -11.89
CA GLY A 245 7.69 15.36 -10.68
C GLY A 245 8.56 14.79 -9.56
N GLU A 246 8.04 14.78 -8.34
CA GLU A 246 8.78 14.38 -7.14
C GLU A 246 8.36 13.03 -6.57
N LEU A 247 7.21 12.50 -6.96
CA LEU A 247 6.73 11.17 -6.56
C LEU A 247 7.69 10.02 -6.90
N PRO A 248 8.46 10.05 -8.03
CA PRO A 248 9.44 9.01 -8.32
C PRO A 248 10.49 8.80 -7.22
N MET A 249 10.90 9.85 -6.51
CA MET A 249 11.85 9.74 -5.37
C MET A 249 11.33 8.77 -4.32
N MET A 250 10.06 8.88 -3.95
CA MET A 250 9.46 8.04 -2.91
C MET A 250 9.36 6.59 -3.35
N LEU A 251 9.01 6.33 -4.62
CA LEU A 251 8.97 4.98 -5.18
C LEU A 251 10.36 4.34 -5.27
N GLN A 252 11.35 5.10 -5.77
CA GLN A 252 12.71 4.59 -5.94
C GLN A 252 13.41 4.33 -4.60
N SER A 253 13.09 5.13 -3.59
CA SER A 253 13.66 5.00 -2.26
C SER A 253 12.86 4.09 -1.33
N PHE A 254 11.67 3.64 -1.72
CA PHE A 254 10.87 2.75 -0.89
C PHE A 254 11.58 1.43 -0.63
N ARG A 255 11.67 1.04 0.65
CA ARG A 255 12.25 -0.23 1.10
C ARG A 255 11.38 -0.83 2.20
N PHE A 256 11.22 -2.14 2.18
CA PHE A 256 10.83 -2.86 3.38
C PHE A 256 12.02 -2.89 4.35
N GLY A 257 11.74 -2.69 5.64
CA GLY A 257 12.78 -2.54 6.65
C GLY A 257 13.32 -1.10 6.73
N LYS A 258 14.36 -0.93 7.57
CA LYS A 258 15.11 0.32 7.70
C LYS A 258 16.25 0.34 6.69
N GLN A 259 16.55 1.52 6.17
CA GLN A 259 17.79 1.72 5.40
C GLN A 259 18.99 1.80 6.30
#